data_9790f486bc78345e886857c8ac4fd6e1
#
_entry.id   9790f486bc78345e886857c8ac4fd6e1
#
_cell.length_a   1.000
_cell.length_b   1.000
_cell.length_c   1.000
_cell.angle_alpha   90.00
_cell.angle_beta   90.00
_cell.angle_gamma   90.00
#
_symmetry.space_group_name_H-M   'P 1'
#
loop_
_entity.id
_entity.type
_entity.pdbx_description
1 polymer ?
#
loop_
_entity_poly.entity_id
_entity_poly.type
_entity_poly.pdbx_seq_one_letter_code
_entity_poly.pdbx_strand_id
1 'polypeptide(L)'
;IGRGGTRVEELKKYLEEKTKNTVRLNINEIRVPELVAKLVGESIAEQLERRVAFRRAVNTAMQRTMQVGAQGIKVVVSGRLSGADIARTEKYMQGRVPLHTLRAEIDYEISEANTTYGVIGIKVWIYKGDIIPTPENLLAIKTARIERNEQQNQSTQASSEG
;
A
#
# COMPACT_ATOMS: atom_id res chain seq x y z
N ILE A 1 -11.99 12.93 -10.30
CA ILE A 1 -11.74 13.34 -9.08
C ILE A 1 -12.15 14.80 -8.96
N GLY A 2 -13.21 15.05 -8.24
CA GLY A 2 -13.98 16.26 -8.26
C GLY A 2 -14.99 16.33 -9.43
N ARG A 3 -16.05 17.15 -9.27
CA ARG A 3 -17.01 17.39 -10.36
C ARG A 3 -16.31 18.10 -11.54
N GLY A 4 -16.38 17.52 -12.74
CA GLY A 4 -15.86 18.12 -13.97
C GLY A 4 -14.34 18.09 -14.16
N GLY A 5 -13.56 17.40 -13.32
CA GLY A 5 -12.10 17.27 -13.54
C GLY A 5 -11.24 18.51 -13.22
N THR A 6 -11.84 19.61 -12.77
CA THR A 6 -11.16 20.90 -12.51
C THR A 6 -9.97 20.78 -11.56
N ARG A 7 -10.08 19.96 -10.50
CA ARG A 7 -8.98 19.73 -9.54
C ARG A 7 -7.77 19.02 -10.18
N VAL A 8 -7.99 18.18 -11.17
CA VAL A 8 -6.91 17.49 -11.90
C VAL A 8 -6.15 18.49 -12.75
N GLU A 9 -6.86 19.41 -13.40
CA GLU A 9 -6.25 20.47 -14.20
C GLU A 9 -5.47 21.46 -13.33
N GLU A 10 -6.02 21.85 -12.18
CA GLU A 10 -5.32 22.69 -11.19
C GLU A 10 -4.04 22.01 -10.69
N LEU A 11 -4.11 20.71 -10.35
CA LEU A 11 -2.95 19.95 -9.90
C LEU A 11 -1.90 19.84 -11.01
N LYS A 12 -2.33 19.62 -12.26
CA LYS A 12 -1.43 19.59 -13.42
C LYS A 12 -0.69 20.91 -13.58
N LYS A 13 -1.42 22.03 -13.59
CA LYS A 13 -0.83 23.38 -13.68
C LYS A 13 0.15 23.64 -12.54
N TYR A 14 -0.22 23.31 -11.31
CA TYR A 14 0.67 23.46 -10.16
C TYR A 14 1.98 22.67 -10.31
N LEU A 15 1.90 21.43 -10.81
CA LEU A 15 3.09 20.60 -11.04
C LEU A 15 3.94 21.13 -12.20
N GLU A 16 3.34 21.60 -13.31
CA GLU A 16 4.03 22.20 -14.45
C GLU A 16 4.76 23.49 -14.05
N GLU A 17 4.15 24.32 -13.21
CA GLU A 17 4.79 25.53 -12.65
C GLU A 17 6.01 25.18 -11.79
N LYS A 18 5.90 24.13 -10.98
CA LYS A 18 7.00 23.68 -10.09
C LYS A 18 8.15 23.02 -10.85
N THR A 19 7.85 22.18 -11.82
CA THR A 19 8.83 21.36 -12.55
C THR A 19 9.38 22.07 -13.80
N LYS A 20 8.67 23.10 -14.31
CA LYS A 20 8.94 23.78 -15.59
C LYS A 20 8.96 22.85 -16.80
N ASN A 21 8.39 21.66 -16.66
CA ASN A 21 8.27 20.62 -17.69
C ASN A 21 6.81 20.26 -17.92
N THR A 22 6.48 19.76 -19.11
CA THR A 22 5.15 19.23 -19.39
C THR A 22 4.89 17.98 -18.56
N VAL A 23 3.81 17.99 -17.74
CA VAL A 23 3.46 16.90 -16.83
C VAL A 23 2.25 16.14 -17.38
N ARG A 24 2.36 14.79 -17.44
CA ARG A 24 1.23 13.91 -17.71
C ARG A 24 0.79 13.25 -16.39
N LEU A 25 -0.46 13.51 -16.00
CA LEU A 25 -1.07 12.90 -14.82
C LEU A 25 -1.85 11.65 -15.23
N ASN A 26 -1.53 10.53 -14.59
CA ASN A 26 -2.29 9.29 -14.72
C ASN A 26 -2.93 8.96 -13.36
N ILE A 27 -4.25 8.82 -13.33
CA ILE A 27 -5.00 8.61 -12.10
C ILE A 27 -5.61 7.21 -12.13
N ASN A 28 -5.12 6.36 -11.24
CA ASN A 28 -5.64 5.00 -11.07
C ASN A 28 -6.52 4.95 -9.82
N GLU A 29 -7.78 4.58 -9.98
CA GLU A 29 -8.71 4.41 -8.89
C GLU A 29 -8.50 3.06 -8.19
N ILE A 30 -8.32 3.09 -6.87
CA ILE A 30 -8.26 1.88 -6.05
C ILE A 30 -9.69 1.58 -5.59
N ARG A 31 -10.32 0.56 -6.18
CA ARG A 31 -11.71 0.18 -5.86
C ARG A 31 -11.86 -0.44 -4.48
N VAL A 32 -10.84 -1.15 -4.01
CA VAL A 32 -10.87 -1.93 -2.77
C VAL A 32 -9.66 -1.56 -1.91
N PRO A 33 -9.74 -0.50 -1.10
CA PRO A 33 -8.62 -0.02 -0.28
C PRO A 33 -8.20 -1.01 0.81
N GLU A 34 -9.10 -1.87 1.27
CA GLU A 34 -8.84 -2.87 2.30
C GLU A 34 -7.90 -4.01 1.85
N LEU A 35 -7.69 -4.18 0.53
CA LEU A 35 -6.75 -5.15 -0.03
C LEU A 35 -5.37 -4.55 -0.34
N VAL A 36 -5.17 -3.26 -0.04
CA VAL A 36 -3.90 -2.57 -0.24
C VAL A 36 -3.23 -2.36 1.11
N ALA A 37 -2.08 -2.99 1.32
CA ALA A 37 -1.36 -2.98 2.61
C ALA A 37 -1.02 -1.55 3.08
N LYS A 38 -0.68 -0.66 2.14
CA LYS A 38 -0.38 0.74 2.43
C LYS A 38 -1.57 1.47 3.04
N LEU A 39 -2.74 1.39 2.42
CA LEU A 39 -3.95 2.08 2.89
C LEU A 39 -4.45 1.52 4.22
N VAL A 40 -4.33 0.21 4.41
CA VAL A 40 -4.64 -0.42 5.70
C VAL A 40 -3.68 0.04 6.79
N GLY A 41 -2.38 0.10 6.48
CA GLY A 41 -1.36 0.61 7.40
C GLY A 41 -1.57 2.07 7.79
N GLU A 42 -1.84 2.93 6.81
CA GLU A 42 -2.16 4.36 7.03
C GLU A 42 -3.44 4.54 7.85
N SER A 43 -4.48 3.74 7.60
CA SER A 43 -5.72 3.78 8.38
C SER A 43 -5.50 3.38 9.84
N ILE A 44 -4.63 2.40 10.11
CA ILE A 44 -4.25 2.03 11.48
C ILE A 44 -3.44 3.17 12.11
N ALA A 45 -2.47 3.75 11.39
CA ALA A 45 -1.65 4.85 11.86
C ALA A 45 -2.50 6.06 12.27
N GLU A 46 -3.43 6.47 11.43
CA GLU A 46 -4.35 7.58 11.71
C GLU A 46 -5.20 7.32 12.97
N GLN A 47 -5.69 6.10 13.16
CA GLN A 47 -6.43 5.73 14.37
C GLN A 47 -5.55 5.79 15.63
N LEU A 48 -4.28 5.39 15.54
CA LEU A 48 -3.32 5.48 16.66
C LEU A 48 -3.00 6.94 17.02
N GLU A 49 -2.83 7.80 16.03
CA GLU A 49 -2.64 9.24 16.22
C GLU A 49 -3.85 9.90 16.88
N ARG A 50 -5.05 9.43 16.56
CA ARG A 50 -6.32 9.82 17.22
C ARG A 50 -6.50 9.17 18.60
N ARG A 51 -5.49 8.52 19.15
CA ARG A 51 -5.49 7.86 20.47
C ARG A 51 -6.51 6.72 20.61
N VAL A 52 -6.87 6.06 19.54
CA VAL A 52 -7.65 4.81 19.61
C VAL A 52 -6.76 3.70 20.17
N ALA A 53 -7.34 2.84 21.02
CA ALA A 53 -6.61 1.69 21.55
C ALA A 53 -6.08 0.81 20.40
N PHE A 54 -4.76 0.58 20.37
CA PHE A 54 -4.08 -0.09 19.26
C PHE A 54 -4.67 -1.48 18.94
N ARG A 55 -5.07 -2.25 19.98
CA ARG A 55 -5.73 -3.55 19.80
C ARG A 55 -7.03 -3.44 19.03
N ARG A 56 -7.83 -2.42 19.33
CA ARG A 56 -9.11 -2.18 18.64
C ARG A 56 -8.87 -1.75 17.20
N ALA A 57 -7.93 -0.84 16.97
CA ALA A 57 -7.58 -0.37 15.62
C ALA A 57 -7.12 -1.53 14.72
N VAL A 58 -6.18 -2.34 15.20
CA VAL A 58 -5.65 -3.50 14.47
C VAL A 58 -6.74 -4.53 14.20
N ASN A 59 -7.52 -4.94 15.21
CA ASN A 59 -8.57 -5.95 15.05
C ASN A 59 -9.65 -5.49 14.05
N THR A 60 -10.06 -4.21 14.11
CA THR A 60 -11.05 -3.66 13.18
C THR A 60 -10.51 -3.66 11.75
N ALA A 61 -9.26 -3.26 11.54
CA ALA A 61 -8.63 -3.29 10.23
C ALA A 61 -8.54 -4.73 9.68
N MET A 62 -8.09 -5.68 10.51
CA MET A 62 -7.99 -7.09 10.12
C MET A 62 -9.35 -7.68 9.73
N GLN A 63 -10.40 -7.41 10.52
CA GLN A 63 -11.75 -7.88 10.21
C GLN A 63 -12.26 -7.34 8.87
N ARG A 64 -12.07 -6.04 8.59
CA ARG A 64 -12.46 -5.44 7.32
C ARG A 64 -11.73 -6.07 6.14
N THR A 65 -10.42 -6.26 6.24
CA THR A 65 -9.62 -6.90 5.20
C THR A 65 -10.09 -8.33 4.93
N MET A 66 -10.40 -9.11 5.96
CA MET A 66 -10.92 -10.47 5.80
C MET A 66 -12.32 -10.51 5.20
N GLN A 67 -13.20 -9.55 5.55
CA GLN A 67 -14.56 -9.45 4.99
C GLN A 67 -14.55 -9.16 3.49
N VAL A 68 -13.57 -8.44 3.00
CA VAL A 68 -13.44 -8.08 1.57
C VAL A 68 -12.84 -9.21 0.73
N GLY A 69 -12.39 -10.31 1.39
CA GLY A 69 -11.96 -11.52 0.70
C GLY A 69 -10.45 -11.77 0.70
N ALA A 70 -9.67 -11.08 1.54
CA ALA A 70 -8.28 -11.48 1.78
C ALA A 70 -8.23 -12.89 2.38
N GLN A 71 -7.27 -13.72 1.94
CA GLN A 71 -7.08 -15.07 2.49
C GLN A 71 -6.33 -15.06 3.83
N GLY A 72 -5.63 -13.98 4.11
CA GLY A 72 -4.98 -13.77 5.40
C GLY A 72 -4.35 -12.39 5.51
N ILE A 73 -4.21 -11.96 6.75
CA ILE A 73 -3.55 -10.72 7.11
C ILE A 73 -2.67 -10.92 8.34
N LYS A 74 -1.50 -10.28 8.32
CA LYS A 74 -0.59 -10.21 9.45
C LYS A 74 -0.23 -8.75 9.68
N VAL A 75 -0.39 -8.29 10.90
CA VAL A 75 -0.02 -6.94 11.34
C VAL A 75 0.97 -7.04 12.49
N VAL A 76 2.05 -6.29 12.41
CA VAL A 76 3.04 -6.17 13.48
C VAL A 76 3.13 -4.70 13.87
N VAL A 77 2.89 -4.40 15.11
CA VAL A 77 2.95 -3.05 15.68
C VAL A 77 4.07 -3.00 16.69
N SER A 78 4.97 -2.03 16.55
CA SER A 78 6.16 -1.87 17.40
C SER A 78 6.33 -0.43 17.86
N GLY A 79 6.72 -0.25 19.12
CA GLY A 79 6.93 1.06 19.73
C GLY A 79 6.37 1.13 21.14
N ARG A 80 6.17 2.35 21.65
CA ARG A 80 5.58 2.62 22.99
C ARG A 80 4.05 2.51 22.92
N LEU A 81 3.57 1.27 22.85
CA LEU A 81 2.14 0.98 22.70
C LEU A 81 1.35 1.48 23.90
N SER A 82 0.30 2.25 23.64
CA SER A 82 -0.54 2.93 24.66
C SER A 82 0.24 3.85 25.61
N GLY A 83 1.37 4.40 25.18
CA GLY A 83 2.19 5.30 25.99
C GLY A 83 3.05 4.61 27.04
N ALA A 84 3.25 3.29 26.96
CA ALA A 84 4.12 2.55 27.86
C ALA A 84 5.57 3.07 27.82
N ASP A 85 6.27 3.07 28.95
CA ASP A 85 7.66 3.53 29.02
C ASP A 85 8.62 2.64 28.25
N ILE A 86 8.34 1.34 28.23
CA ILE A 86 9.14 0.36 27.51
C ILE A 86 8.45 0.03 26.19
N ALA A 87 9.19 0.19 25.09
CA ALA A 87 8.73 -0.21 23.77
C ALA A 87 8.58 -1.73 23.67
N ARG A 88 7.52 -2.18 23.01
CA ARG A 88 7.31 -3.62 22.75
C ARG A 88 6.75 -3.82 21.34
N THR A 89 6.85 -5.06 20.89
CA THR A 89 6.33 -5.48 19.59
C THR A 89 5.19 -6.46 19.80
N GLU A 90 4.03 -6.16 19.25
CA GLU A 90 2.88 -7.07 19.24
C GLU A 90 2.57 -7.51 17.81
N LYS A 91 2.25 -8.80 17.65
CA LYS A 91 1.97 -9.42 16.36
C LYS A 91 0.54 -9.95 16.37
N TYR A 92 -0.20 -9.61 15.32
CA TYR A 92 -1.56 -10.09 15.10
C TYR A 92 -1.61 -10.79 13.75
N MET A 93 -2.29 -11.91 13.67
CA MET A 93 -2.44 -12.66 12.42
C MET A 93 -3.83 -13.29 12.39
N GLN A 94 -4.46 -13.22 11.22
CA GLN A 94 -5.74 -13.86 10.93
C GLN A 94 -5.69 -14.49 9.54
N GLY A 95 -6.20 -15.71 9.42
CA GLY A 95 -6.09 -16.49 8.18
C GLY A 95 -4.68 -17.03 7.95
N ARG A 96 -4.34 -17.29 6.69
CA ARG A 96 -3.06 -17.85 6.27
C ARG A 96 -2.19 -16.79 5.62
N VAL A 97 -0.92 -16.67 6.01
CA VAL A 97 0.05 -15.76 5.38
C VAL A 97 1.35 -16.54 5.08
N PRO A 98 1.43 -17.18 3.90
CA PRO A 98 2.55 -18.06 3.55
C PRO A 98 3.76 -17.27 3.03
N LEU A 99 4.59 -16.73 3.94
CA LEU A 99 5.74 -15.87 3.59
C LEU A 99 6.87 -16.60 2.82
N HIS A 100 6.90 -17.92 2.82
CA HIS A 100 7.92 -18.73 2.13
C HIS A 100 7.45 -19.27 0.77
N THR A 101 6.21 -19.00 0.37
CA THR A 101 5.63 -19.52 -0.87
C THR A 101 5.80 -18.50 -2.00
N LEU A 102 6.63 -18.80 -3.01
CA LEU A 102 6.92 -17.87 -4.12
C LEU A 102 5.72 -17.54 -4.99
N ARG A 103 4.73 -18.44 -5.08
CA ARG A 103 3.50 -18.22 -5.86
C ARG A 103 2.45 -17.39 -5.11
N ALA A 104 2.66 -17.13 -3.80
CA ALA A 104 1.72 -16.37 -2.99
C ALA A 104 1.81 -14.88 -3.33
N GLU A 105 0.67 -14.28 -3.64
CA GLU A 105 0.55 -12.83 -3.81
C GLU A 105 0.38 -12.19 -2.44
N ILE A 106 1.46 -11.60 -1.94
CA ILE A 106 1.49 -10.92 -0.64
C ILE A 106 1.82 -9.46 -0.86
N ASP A 107 0.91 -8.60 -0.50
CA ASP A 107 1.12 -7.16 -0.44
C ASP A 107 1.71 -6.79 0.92
N TYR A 108 2.80 -6.03 0.92
CA TYR A 108 3.54 -5.65 2.13
C TYR A 108 3.84 -4.17 2.15
N GLU A 109 3.59 -3.53 3.28
CA GLU A 109 3.92 -2.13 3.49
C GLU A 109 4.28 -1.84 4.94
N ILE A 110 5.06 -0.76 5.14
CA ILE A 110 5.40 -0.20 6.44
C ILE A 110 4.77 1.19 6.54
N SER A 111 4.06 1.42 7.64
CA SER A 111 3.48 2.72 7.97
C SER A 111 3.95 3.16 9.35
N GLU A 112 4.02 4.46 9.57
CA GLU A 112 4.44 5.04 10.83
C GLU A 112 3.34 5.95 11.38
N ALA A 113 3.07 5.82 12.68
CA ALA A 113 2.14 6.67 13.41
C ALA A 113 2.93 7.57 14.37
N ASN A 114 2.81 8.89 14.19
CA ASN A 114 3.46 9.87 15.04
C ASN A 114 2.57 10.17 16.25
N THR A 115 2.96 9.65 17.40
CA THR A 115 2.24 9.88 18.66
C THR A 115 2.99 10.82 19.57
N THR A 116 2.32 11.37 20.60
CA THR A 116 2.95 12.23 21.61
C THR A 116 4.06 11.52 22.40
N TYR A 117 4.09 10.18 22.39
CA TYR A 117 5.09 9.35 23.09
C TYR A 117 6.18 8.82 22.15
N GLY A 118 6.17 9.21 20.89
CA GLY A 118 7.12 8.79 19.87
C GLY A 118 6.45 8.11 18.69
N VAL A 119 7.26 7.56 17.79
CA VAL A 119 6.79 6.89 16.59
C VAL A 119 6.44 5.43 16.87
N ILE A 120 5.31 4.99 16.34
CA ILE A 120 4.89 3.58 16.34
C ILE A 120 5.00 3.05 14.92
N GLY A 121 5.84 2.05 14.70
CA GLY A 121 5.98 1.37 13.41
C GLY A 121 4.91 0.29 13.23
N ILE A 122 4.28 0.27 12.07
CA ILE A 122 3.23 -0.67 11.69
C ILE A 122 3.67 -1.39 10.42
N LYS A 123 3.75 -2.72 10.46
CA LYS A 123 4.04 -3.55 9.30
C LYS A 123 2.82 -4.38 8.97
N VAL A 124 2.36 -4.32 7.73
CA VAL A 124 1.16 -5.02 7.26
C VAL A 124 1.53 -5.96 6.13
N TRP A 125 1.08 -7.20 6.21
CA TRP A 125 1.12 -8.19 5.13
C TRP A 125 -0.30 -8.66 4.83
N ILE A 126 -0.72 -8.56 3.59
CA ILE A 126 -2.03 -9.03 3.13
C ILE A 126 -1.81 -10.10 2.08
N TYR A 127 -2.29 -11.30 2.36
CA TYR A 127 -2.28 -12.40 1.41
C TYR A 127 -3.57 -12.39 0.60
N LYS A 128 -3.44 -12.11 -0.70
CA LYS A 128 -4.57 -12.02 -1.64
C LYS A 128 -4.93 -13.38 -2.24
N GLY A 129 -3.95 -14.25 -2.40
CA GLY A 129 -4.13 -15.58 -2.98
C GLY A 129 -2.87 -16.11 -3.65
N ASP A 130 -2.97 -17.28 -4.24
CA ASP A 130 -1.87 -17.86 -5.03
C ASP A 130 -2.01 -17.47 -6.50
N ILE A 131 -0.94 -16.97 -7.10
CA ILE A 131 -0.83 -16.78 -8.55
C ILE A 131 -0.47 -18.13 -9.15
N ILE A 132 -1.48 -18.85 -9.65
CA ILE A 132 -1.25 -20.11 -10.36
C ILE A 132 -0.81 -19.76 -11.78
N PRO A 133 0.32 -20.24 -12.27
CA PRO A 133 0.79 -19.99 -13.63
C PRO A 133 -0.09 -20.80 -14.62
N THR A 134 -1.28 -20.30 -14.92
CA THR A 134 -2.06 -20.76 -16.07
C THR A 134 -1.44 -20.18 -17.35
N PRO A 135 -1.55 -20.87 -18.50
CA PRO A 135 -1.01 -20.35 -19.76
C PRO A 135 -1.51 -18.95 -20.10
N GLU A 136 -2.73 -18.60 -19.72
CA GLU A 136 -3.31 -17.28 -19.89
C GLU A 136 -2.65 -16.23 -18.96
N ASN A 137 -2.41 -16.57 -17.69
CA ASN A 137 -1.71 -15.70 -16.75
C ASN A 137 -0.24 -15.51 -17.10
N LEU A 138 0.42 -16.54 -17.66
CA LEU A 138 1.79 -16.44 -18.16
C LEU A 138 1.91 -15.48 -19.34
N LEU A 139 0.93 -15.47 -20.24
CA LEU A 139 0.87 -14.52 -21.35
C LEU A 139 0.66 -13.10 -20.83
N ALA A 140 -0.27 -12.89 -19.91
CA ALA A 140 -0.53 -11.58 -19.29
C ALA A 140 0.70 -11.02 -18.54
N ILE A 141 1.41 -11.88 -17.79
CA ILE A 141 2.65 -11.51 -17.08
C ILE A 141 3.77 -11.16 -18.09
N LYS A 142 3.90 -11.92 -19.18
CA LYS A 142 4.89 -11.64 -20.23
C LYS A 142 4.59 -10.31 -20.93
N THR A 143 3.33 -10.05 -21.29
CA THR A 143 2.91 -8.80 -21.93
C THR A 143 3.17 -7.58 -21.04
N ALA A 144 2.75 -7.65 -19.77
CA ALA A 144 3.00 -6.60 -18.80
C ALA A 144 4.50 -6.35 -18.53
N ARG A 145 5.35 -7.40 -18.66
CA ARG A 145 6.79 -7.26 -18.51
C ARG A 145 7.45 -6.63 -19.74
N ILE A 146 6.95 -6.94 -20.92
CA ILE A 146 7.40 -6.33 -22.19
C ILE A 146 7.05 -4.85 -22.19
N GLU A 147 5.81 -4.50 -21.89
CA GLU A 147 5.33 -3.10 -21.81
C GLU A 147 6.15 -2.27 -20.81
N ARG A 148 6.48 -2.85 -19.65
CA ARG A 148 7.31 -2.19 -18.64
C ARG A 148 8.74 -1.95 -19.12
N ASN A 149 9.33 -2.92 -19.82
CA ASN A 149 10.68 -2.79 -20.37
C ASN A 149 10.72 -1.75 -21.51
N GLU A 150 9.68 -1.70 -22.35
CA GLU A 150 9.55 -0.70 -23.41
C GLU A 150 9.42 0.71 -22.85
N GLN A 151 8.65 0.89 -21.79
CA GLN A 151 8.53 2.17 -21.07
C GLN A 151 9.85 2.60 -20.44
N GLN A 152 10.62 1.67 -19.88
CA GLN A 152 11.94 1.95 -19.32
C GLN A 152 12.95 2.33 -20.40
N ASN A 153 12.94 1.65 -21.52
CA ASN A 153 13.84 1.95 -22.64
C ASN A 153 13.54 3.32 -23.28
N GLN A 154 12.25 3.67 -23.42
CA GLN A 154 11.84 4.99 -23.92
C GLN A 154 12.24 6.12 -22.96
N SER A 155 12.15 5.90 -21.64
CA SER A 155 12.59 6.88 -20.65
C SER A 155 14.11 7.06 -20.62
N THR A 156 14.87 6.00 -20.90
CA THR A 156 16.34 6.04 -20.95
C THR A 156 16.84 6.73 -22.22
N GLN A 157 16.19 6.53 -23.37
CA GLN A 157 16.53 7.22 -24.62
C GLN A 157 16.20 8.72 -24.58
N ALA A 158 15.09 9.10 -23.96
CA ALA A 158 14.74 10.50 -23.76
C ALA A 158 15.69 11.25 -22.81
N SER A 159 16.40 10.54 -21.95
CA SER A 159 17.41 11.12 -21.02
C SER A 159 18.81 11.23 -21.63
N SER A 160 19.07 10.59 -22.79
CA SER A 160 20.38 10.62 -23.48
C SER A 160 20.44 11.66 -24.61
N GLU A 161 19.32 12.27 -24.99
CA GLU A 161 19.23 13.29 -26.04
C GLU A 161 19.00 14.73 -25.51
N GLY A 162 19.07 14.94 -24.21
CA GLY A 162 19.00 16.24 -23.51
C GLY A 162 20.31 16.54 -22.80
#